data_24201cda5a57d49e800dddd7da746573
#
_entry.id   24201cda5a57d49e800dddd7da746573
#
_cell.length_a   1.000
_cell.length_b   1.000
_cell.length_c   1.000
_cell.angle_alpha   90.00
_cell.angle_beta   90.00
_cell.angle_gamma   90.00
#
_symmetry.space_group_name_H-M   'P 1'
#
loop_
_entity.id
_entity.type
_entity.pdbx_description
1 polymer ?
#
loop_
_entity_poly.entity_id
_entity_poly.type
_entity_poly.pdbx_seq_one_letter_code
_entity_poly.pdbx_strand_id
1 'polypeptide(L)'
;MSVKPNALVTGATSGIGEATADRLQAAGYRVFAIGRNPEALQALSLRGLTAHALDVTDEAAVEQLVDEIDGGVDVLVNCAGFPLTCPLEQVALSDLRLLFETNIVAALHLSQAVLPGMRERGSGVIVNIGSTGGRFASPGAGGYHVVKYGMEALSLSLRAEVAPFGVRVVLLDPTAVRTPFVTSQQEAQPVYAPDDPYGDFKRRYADYTRRLSAKRGVMIEPDTVARAVLRVVRAKNPRPRYIVGRSGKATVFARALVTDRMWDRILMRGLHD
;
A
#
# COMPACT_ATOMS: atom_id res chain seq x y z
N MET A 1 14.22 -18.67 -26.43
CA MET A 1 13.88 -17.38 -25.81
C MET A 1 13.67 -17.63 -24.33
N SER A 2 14.28 -16.88 -23.44
CA SER A 2 14.02 -17.04 -22.00
C SER A 2 12.58 -16.61 -21.71
N VAL A 3 11.85 -17.42 -20.95
CA VAL A 3 10.49 -17.11 -20.50
C VAL A 3 10.57 -15.86 -19.63
N LYS A 4 9.73 -14.85 -19.92
CA LYS A 4 9.66 -13.64 -19.09
C LYS A 4 9.06 -14.00 -17.74
N PRO A 5 9.62 -13.51 -16.62
CA PRO A 5 9.03 -13.74 -15.30
C PRO A 5 7.69 -13.00 -15.17
N ASN A 6 6.74 -13.61 -14.46
CA ASN A 6 5.40 -13.08 -14.24
C ASN A 6 5.33 -12.21 -12.99
N ALA A 7 4.76 -11.01 -13.11
CA ALA A 7 4.51 -10.11 -12.00
C ALA A 7 3.02 -9.80 -11.88
N LEU A 8 2.43 -10.03 -10.70
CA LEU A 8 1.06 -9.71 -10.36
C LEU A 8 1.03 -8.44 -9.51
N VAL A 9 0.35 -7.39 -9.96
CA VAL A 9 0.30 -6.09 -9.28
C VAL A 9 -1.16 -5.71 -9.00
N THR A 10 -1.51 -5.57 -7.73
CA THR A 10 -2.84 -5.11 -7.32
C THR A 10 -2.90 -3.60 -7.15
N GLY A 11 -4.09 -3.01 -7.31
CA GLY A 11 -4.26 -1.56 -7.30
C GLY A 11 -3.52 -0.87 -8.46
N ALA A 12 -3.35 -1.57 -9.59
CA ALA A 12 -2.56 -1.12 -10.73
C ALA A 12 -3.22 -0.01 -11.56
N THR A 13 -4.45 0.37 -11.28
CA THR A 13 -5.20 1.39 -12.02
C THR A 13 -4.83 2.82 -11.65
N SER A 14 -3.96 3.05 -10.66
CA SER A 14 -3.51 4.39 -10.30
C SER A 14 -2.23 4.37 -9.44
N GLY A 15 -1.59 5.52 -9.35
CA GLY A 15 -0.59 5.85 -8.34
C GLY A 15 0.59 4.88 -8.28
N ILE A 16 0.85 4.31 -7.08
CA ILE A 16 2.00 3.42 -6.84
C ILE A 16 1.87 2.13 -7.67
N GLY A 17 0.67 1.54 -7.72
CA GLY A 17 0.42 0.30 -8.44
C GLY A 17 0.65 0.45 -9.93
N GLU A 18 0.12 1.50 -10.54
CA GLU A 18 0.31 1.83 -11.95
C GLU A 18 1.79 2.05 -12.30
N ALA A 19 2.47 2.93 -11.55
CA ALA A 19 3.89 3.20 -11.76
C ALA A 19 4.75 1.94 -11.58
N THR A 20 4.34 1.03 -10.68
CA THR A 20 5.03 -0.25 -10.45
C THR A 20 4.82 -1.20 -11.61
N ALA A 21 3.60 -1.31 -12.11
CA ALA A 21 3.26 -2.15 -13.25
C ALA A 21 4.06 -1.74 -14.50
N ASP A 22 4.08 -0.45 -14.83
CA ASP A 22 4.86 0.10 -15.95
C ASP A 22 6.36 -0.19 -15.80
N ARG A 23 6.88 -0.01 -14.59
CA ARG A 23 8.32 -0.18 -14.34
C ARG A 23 8.75 -1.65 -14.38
N LEU A 24 7.91 -2.57 -13.92
CA LEU A 24 8.17 -4.00 -14.04
C LEU A 24 8.09 -4.46 -15.50
N GLN A 25 7.10 -3.98 -16.27
CA GLN A 25 7.01 -4.25 -17.70
C GLN A 25 8.25 -3.76 -18.46
N ALA A 26 8.68 -2.51 -18.22
CA ALA A 26 9.89 -1.95 -18.81
C ALA A 26 11.16 -2.73 -18.41
N ALA A 27 11.12 -3.42 -17.26
CA ALA A 27 12.20 -4.28 -16.78
C ALA A 27 12.18 -5.70 -17.34
N GLY A 28 11.21 -6.03 -18.22
CA GLY A 28 11.11 -7.30 -18.94
C GLY A 28 10.16 -8.33 -18.32
N TYR A 29 9.36 -7.95 -17.30
CA TYR A 29 8.34 -8.82 -16.72
C TYR A 29 7.09 -8.86 -17.60
N ARG A 30 6.38 -10.00 -17.62
CA ARG A 30 5.00 -10.08 -18.03
C ARG A 30 4.15 -9.65 -16.84
N VAL A 31 3.42 -8.53 -16.99
CA VAL A 31 2.71 -7.92 -15.87
C VAL A 31 1.21 -8.18 -15.98
N PHE A 32 0.65 -8.77 -14.94
CA PHE A 32 -0.77 -8.92 -14.69
C PHE A 32 -1.20 -7.79 -13.74
N ALA A 33 -1.97 -6.85 -14.27
CA ALA A 33 -2.38 -5.64 -13.59
C ALA A 33 -3.83 -5.76 -13.13
N ILE A 34 -4.06 -5.75 -11.80
CA ILE A 34 -5.39 -5.89 -11.22
C ILE A 34 -5.91 -4.53 -10.74
N GLY A 35 -7.18 -4.27 -11.04
CA GLY A 35 -7.89 -3.10 -10.54
C GLY A 35 -9.37 -3.12 -10.86
N ARG A 36 -10.10 -2.07 -10.44
CA ARG A 36 -11.56 -1.98 -10.63
C ARG A 36 -12.01 -0.96 -11.66
N ASN A 37 -11.14 0.00 -12.03
CA ASN A 37 -11.49 1.06 -12.97
C ASN A 37 -11.32 0.56 -14.42
N PRO A 38 -12.41 0.41 -15.20
CA PRO A 38 -12.35 -0.16 -16.55
C PRO A 38 -11.53 0.67 -17.54
N GLU A 39 -11.63 1.99 -17.44
CA GLU A 39 -10.96 2.93 -18.34
C GLU A 39 -9.43 2.87 -18.11
N ALA A 40 -9.02 2.87 -16.84
CA ALA A 40 -7.61 2.73 -16.50
C ALA A 40 -7.06 1.36 -16.90
N LEU A 41 -7.84 0.28 -16.76
CA LEU A 41 -7.46 -1.07 -17.20
C LEU A 41 -7.30 -1.13 -18.72
N GLN A 42 -8.20 -0.48 -19.47
CA GLN A 42 -8.08 -0.37 -20.93
C GLN A 42 -6.79 0.37 -21.31
N ALA A 43 -6.47 1.48 -20.62
CA ALA A 43 -5.24 2.21 -20.86
C ALA A 43 -3.98 1.38 -20.56
N LEU A 44 -4.01 0.54 -19.51
CA LEU A 44 -2.94 -0.42 -19.21
C LEU A 44 -2.77 -1.46 -20.31
N SER A 45 -3.88 -2.02 -20.81
CA SER A 45 -3.87 -3.00 -21.91
C SER A 45 -3.29 -2.42 -23.19
N LEU A 46 -3.61 -1.16 -23.53
CA LEU A 46 -3.04 -0.46 -24.69
C LEU A 46 -1.53 -0.25 -24.56
N ARG A 47 -0.99 -0.22 -23.35
CA ARG A 47 0.45 -0.18 -23.06
C ARG A 47 1.10 -1.58 -23.06
N GLY A 48 0.32 -2.65 -23.34
CA GLY A 48 0.81 -4.02 -23.44
C GLY A 48 0.91 -4.77 -22.11
N LEU A 49 0.24 -4.31 -21.05
CA LEU A 49 0.06 -5.07 -19.82
C LEU A 49 -1.15 -6.01 -19.95
N THR A 50 -1.15 -7.11 -19.20
CA THR A 50 -2.32 -8.00 -19.09
C THR A 50 -3.20 -7.46 -17.96
N ALA A 51 -4.24 -6.70 -18.31
CA ALA A 51 -5.09 -6.03 -17.33
C ALA A 51 -6.35 -6.85 -17.02
N HIS A 52 -6.68 -6.99 -15.74
CA HIS A 52 -7.85 -7.72 -15.25
C HIS A 52 -8.73 -6.84 -14.36
N ALA A 53 -10.02 -6.80 -14.69
CA ALA A 53 -11.05 -6.20 -13.84
C ALA A 53 -11.37 -7.17 -12.71
N LEU A 54 -10.84 -6.91 -11.51
CA LEU A 54 -11.01 -7.80 -10.36
C LEU A 54 -10.99 -6.98 -9.07
N ASP A 55 -11.94 -7.26 -8.16
CA ASP A 55 -11.87 -6.82 -6.77
C ASP A 55 -11.03 -7.83 -5.98
N VAL A 56 -9.98 -7.36 -5.33
CA VAL A 56 -9.05 -8.20 -4.57
C VAL A 56 -9.70 -8.89 -3.36
N THR A 57 -10.91 -8.50 -2.99
CA THR A 57 -11.71 -9.14 -1.92
C THR A 57 -12.57 -10.30 -2.43
N ASP A 58 -12.62 -10.53 -3.75
CA ASP A 58 -13.25 -11.70 -4.34
C ASP A 58 -12.24 -12.85 -4.41
N GLU A 59 -12.29 -13.70 -3.38
CA GLU A 59 -11.35 -14.81 -3.21
C GLU A 59 -11.38 -15.78 -4.40
N ALA A 60 -12.57 -16.14 -4.89
CA ALA A 60 -12.71 -17.08 -6.00
C ALA A 60 -12.13 -16.51 -7.32
N ALA A 61 -12.37 -15.23 -7.59
CA ALA A 61 -11.81 -14.57 -8.77
C ALA A 61 -10.28 -14.42 -8.69
N VAL A 62 -9.73 -14.22 -7.48
CA VAL A 62 -8.28 -14.19 -7.24
C VAL A 62 -7.65 -15.56 -7.52
N GLU A 63 -8.23 -16.63 -6.96
CA GLU A 63 -7.75 -18.00 -7.18
C GLU A 63 -7.77 -18.37 -8.66
N GLN A 64 -8.89 -18.15 -9.34
CA GLN A 64 -9.03 -18.39 -10.77
C GLN A 64 -7.95 -17.65 -11.56
N LEU A 65 -7.74 -16.36 -11.29
CA LEU A 65 -6.71 -15.59 -12.00
C LEU A 65 -5.31 -16.15 -11.78
N VAL A 66 -4.96 -16.53 -10.54
CA VAL A 66 -3.63 -17.09 -10.25
C VAL A 66 -3.42 -18.41 -10.95
N ASP A 67 -4.44 -19.27 -11.03
CA ASP A 67 -4.39 -20.55 -11.72
C ASP A 67 -4.26 -20.39 -13.25
N GLU A 68 -4.84 -19.34 -13.83
CA GLU A 68 -4.74 -19.01 -15.25
C GLU A 68 -3.36 -18.43 -15.66
N ILE A 69 -2.51 -18.04 -14.71
CA ILE A 69 -1.17 -17.51 -15.00
C ILE A 69 -0.20 -18.64 -15.34
N ASP A 70 -0.01 -18.86 -16.63
CA ASP A 70 0.93 -19.87 -17.14
C ASP A 70 2.36 -19.60 -16.62
N GLY A 71 2.99 -20.63 -16.05
CA GLY A 71 4.30 -20.55 -15.39
C GLY A 71 4.25 -20.02 -13.96
N GLY A 72 3.06 -19.67 -13.44
CA GLY A 72 2.84 -19.15 -12.09
C GLY A 72 3.36 -17.73 -11.88
N VAL A 73 3.20 -17.21 -10.69
CA VAL A 73 3.60 -15.84 -10.31
C VAL A 73 4.99 -15.84 -9.68
N ASP A 74 5.93 -15.07 -10.24
CA ASP A 74 7.29 -14.89 -9.70
C ASP A 74 7.37 -13.70 -8.73
N VAL A 75 6.57 -12.67 -8.98
CA VAL A 75 6.50 -11.44 -8.19
C VAL A 75 5.06 -11.09 -7.90
N LEU A 76 4.69 -10.98 -6.62
CA LEU A 76 3.43 -10.40 -6.18
C LEU A 76 3.70 -9.02 -5.57
N VAL A 77 2.94 -8.00 -6.00
CA VAL A 77 2.96 -6.66 -5.38
C VAL A 77 1.56 -6.34 -4.84
N ASN A 78 1.39 -6.45 -3.54
CA ASN A 78 0.17 -6.06 -2.83
C ASN A 78 0.16 -4.54 -2.65
N CYS A 79 -0.56 -3.82 -3.51
CA CYS A 79 -0.65 -2.36 -3.52
C CYS A 79 -2.10 -1.86 -3.46
N ALA A 80 -3.10 -2.74 -3.59
CA ALA A 80 -4.51 -2.37 -3.44
C ALA A 80 -4.79 -1.84 -2.03
N GLY A 81 -5.58 -0.78 -1.95
CA GLY A 81 -5.98 -0.15 -0.70
C GLY A 81 -6.59 1.21 -0.92
N PHE A 82 -7.25 1.74 0.09
CA PHE A 82 -7.84 3.08 0.09
C PHE A 82 -7.64 3.76 1.44
N PRO A 83 -7.74 5.10 1.52
CA PRO A 83 -7.60 5.83 2.78
C PRO A 83 -8.91 5.78 3.58
N LEU A 84 -8.80 5.88 4.91
CA LEU A 84 -9.93 6.15 5.79
C LEU A 84 -9.53 7.25 6.76
N THR A 85 -10.16 8.42 6.60
CA THR A 85 -9.95 9.59 7.45
C THR A 85 -11.24 9.93 8.15
N CYS A 86 -11.27 9.66 9.46
CA CYS A 86 -12.41 9.93 10.32
C CYS A 86 -11.96 9.85 11.78
N PRO A 87 -12.51 10.68 12.71
CA PRO A 87 -12.38 10.43 14.15
C PRO A 87 -12.89 9.03 14.48
N LEU A 88 -12.15 8.27 15.29
CA LEU A 88 -12.45 6.86 15.54
C LEU A 88 -13.87 6.64 16.10
N GLU A 89 -14.38 7.55 16.90
CA GLU A 89 -15.75 7.50 17.44
C GLU A 89 -16.81 7.54 16.33
N GLN A 90 -16.51 8.17 15.20
CA GLN A 90 -17.44 8.36 14.08
C GLN A 90 -17.18 7.41 12.89
N VAL A 91 -16.18 6.54 12.99
CA VAL A 91 -15.92 5.56 11.94
C VAL A 91 -17.06 4.55 11.87
N ALA A 92 -17.68 4.42 10.69
CA ALA A 92 -18.60 3.34 10.46
C ALA A 92 -17.85 1.99 10.51
N LEU A 93 -18.35 1.05 11.30
CA LEU A 93 -17.71 -0.27 11.42
C LEU A 93 -17.69 -1.05 10.10
N SER A 94 -18.64 -0.79 9.20
CA SER A 94 -18.63 -1.31 7.82
C SER A 94 -17.40 -0.84 7.05
N ASP A 95 -17.08 0.46 7.14
CA ASP A 95 -15.93 1.04 6.43
C ASP A 95 -14.60 0.50 6.99
N LEU A 96 -14.53 0.35 8.31
CA LEU A 96 -13.35 -0.24 8.95
C LEU A 96 -13.17 -1.70 8.54
N ARG A 97 -14.27 -2.48 8.47
CA ARG A 97 -14.22 -3.87 7.98
C ARG A 97 -13.75 -3.93 6.53
N LEU A 98 -14.35 -3.13 5.64
CA LEU A 98 -13.95 -3.08 4.24
C LEU A 98 -12.49 -2.66 4.06
N LEU A 99 -12.03 -1.70 4.87
CA LEU A 99 -10.63 -1.29 4.88
C LEU A 99 -9.70 -2.45 5.28
N PHE A 100 -10.09 -3.21 6.29
CA PHE A 100 -9.33 -4.38 6.76
C PHE A 100 -9.33 -5.50 5.71
N GLU A 101 -10.49 -5.82 5.13
CA GLU A 101 -10.62 -6.79 4.04
C GLU A 101 -9.71 -6.45 2.86
N THR A 102 -9.76 -5.22 2.38
CA THR A 102 -8.98 -4.82 1.20
C THR A 102 -7.47 -4.77 1.48
N ASN A 103 -7.04 -4.24 2.64
CA ASN A 103 -5.62 -3.99 2.90
C ASN A 103 -4.90 -5.18 3.53
N ILE A 104 -5.60 -6.05 4.29
CA ILE A 104 -4.99 -7.13 5.06
C ILE A 104 -5.42 -8.50 4.56
N VAL A 105 -6.74 -8.79 4.57
CA VAL A 105 -7.25 -10.12 4.22
C VAL A 105 -6.93 -10.42 2.76
N ALA A 106 -7.24 -9.51 1.84
CA ALA A 106 -6.94 -9.69 0.42
C ALA A 106 -5.43 -9.85 0.14
N ALA A 107 -4.57 -9.08 0.82
CA ALA A 107 -3.12 -9.22 0.66
C ALA A 107 -2.59 -10.56 1.18
N LEU A 108 -3.16 -11.07 2.28
CA LEU A 108 -2.87 -12.40 2.79
C LEU A 108 -3.36 -13.48 1.82
N HIS A 109 -4.61 -13.39 1.36
CA HIS A 109 -5.21 -14.35 0.44
C HIS A 109 -4.43 -14.43 -0.88
N LEU A 110 -4.08 -13.29 -1.51
CA LEU A 110 -3.21 -13.23 -2.69
C LEU A 110 -1.86 -13.90 -2.44
N SER A 111 -1.29 -13.67 -1.25
CA SER A 111 -0.03 -14.33 -0.87
C SER A 111 -0.20 -15.84 -0.76
N GLN A 112 -1.30 -16.30 -0.15
CA GLN A 112 -1.63 -17.73 -0.04
C GLN A 112 -1.83 -18.38 -1.40
N ALA A 113 -2.50 -17.71 -2.32
CA ALA A 113 -2.75 -18.21 -3.67
C ALA A 113 -1.45 -18.40 -4.49
N VAL A 114 -0.47 -17.50 -4.37
CA VAL A 114 0.78 -17.60 -5.15
C VAL A 114 1.86 -18.45 -4.47
N LEU A 115 1.80 -18.63 -3.15
CA LEU A 115 2.85 -19.31 -2.37
C LEU A 115 3.08 -20.78 -2.74
N PRO A 116 2.06 -21.61 -3.03
CA PRO A 116 2.28 -22.99 -3.44
C PRO A 116 3.23 -23.09 -4.64
N GLY A 117 2.97 -22.36 -5.70
CA GLY A 117 3.82 -22.34 -6.89
C GLY A 117 5.21 -21.74 -6.62
N MET A 118 5.31 -20.67 -5.82
CA MET A 118 6.60 -20.10 -5.42
C MET A 118 7.44 -21.10 -4.61
N ARG A 119 6.81 -21.83 -3.69
CA ARG A 119 7.46 -22.85 -2.84
C ARG A 119 7.94 -24.03 -3.70
N GLU A 120 7.14 -24.51 -4.63
CA GLU A 120 7.51 -25.58 -5.54
C GLU A 120 8.73 -25.23 -6.39
N ARG A 121 8.79 -24.00 -6.90
CA ARG A 121 9.94 -23.48 -7.66
C ARG A 121 11.14 -23.11 -6.79
N GLY A 122 11.01 -23.10 -5.47
CA GLY A 122 12.07 -22.64 -4.55
C GLY A 122 12.42 -21.17 -4.72
N SER A 123 11.53 -20.35 -5.29
CA SER A 123 11.79 -18.94 -5.57
C SER A 123 10.50 -18.14 -5.71
N GLY A 124 10.52 -16.89 -5.25
CA GLY A 124 9.42 -15.94 -5.37
C GLY A 124 9.71 -14.66 -4.60
N VAL A 125 8.98 -13.58 -4.95
CA VAL A 125 9.06 -12.31 -4.23
C VAL A 125 7.67 -11.76 -3.98
N ILE A 126 7.33 -11.53 -2.73
CA ILE A 126 6.12 -10.82 -2.31
C ILE A 126 6.53 -9.45 -1.79
N VAL A 127 6.00 -8.39 -2.39
CA VAL A 127 6.22 -7.00 -1.95
C VAL A 127 4.90 -6.44 -1.45
N ASN A 128 4.84 -6.14 -0.17
CA ASN A 128 3.68 -5.49 0.45
C ASN A 128 3.91 -3.98 0.52
N ILE A 129 2.94 -3.19 0.06
CA ILE A 129 2.99 -1.73 0.19
C ILE A 129 2.33 -1.34 1.51
N GLY A 130 3.20 -1.11 2.50
CA GLY A 130 2.85 -0.56 3.80
C GLY A 130 2.68 0.96 3.78
N SER A 131 3.11 1.59 4.83
CA SER A 131 3.17 3.05 4.99
C SER A 131 4.03 3.39 6.20
N THR A 132 4.64 4.56 6.23
CA THR A 132 5.16 5.12 7.49
C THR A 132 4.07 5.24 8.56
N GLY A 133 2.79 5.29 8.17
CA GLY A 133 1.63 5.19 9.07
C GLY A 133 1.48 3.84 9.78
N GLY A 134 2.24 2.80 9.44
CA GLY A 134 2.40 1.58 10.22
C GLY A 134 3.44 1.69 11.35
N ARG A 135 4.08 2.85 11.54
CA ARG A 135 5.15 3.11 12.52
C ARG A 135 4.79 4.13 13.58
N PHE A 136 3.76 4.87 13.38
CA PHE A 136 3.19 5.82 14.33
C PHE A 136 1.72 6.03 14.02
N ALA A 137 0.95 6.41 15.03
CA ALA A 137 -0.44 6.80 14.87
C ALA A 137 -0.60 8.31 14.95
N SER A 138 -1.61 8.84 14.27
CA SER A 138 -2.02 10.24 14.36
C SER A 138 -3.54 10.33 14.46
N PRO A 139 -4.09 11.35 15.12
CA PRO A 139 -5.52 11.58 15.16
C PRO A 139 -6.12 11.70 13.76
N GLY A 140 -7.37 11.31 13.57
CA GLY A 140 -8.09 11.41 12.29
C GLY A 140 -7.82 10.32 11.27
N ALA A 141 -6.75 9.52 11.44
CA ALA A 141 -6.40 8.43 10.54
C ALA A 141 -6.29 7.07 11.26
N GLY A 142 -6.93 6.92 12.42
CA GLY A 142 -6.78 5.75 13.29
C GLY A 142 -7.10 4.43 12.58
N GLY A 143 -8.19 4.34 11.82
CA GLY A 143 -8.55 3.15 11.06
C GLY A 143 -7.47 2.77 10.03
N TYR A 144 -6.92 3.75 9.32
CA TYR A 144 -5.83 3.53 8.37
C TYR A 144 -4.55 3.04 9.07
N HIS A 145 -4.21 3.62 10.23
CA HIS A 145 -3.05 3.16 11.01
C HIS A 145 -3.20 1.70 11.44
N VAL A 146 -4.38 1.28 11.90
CA VAL A 146 -4.65 -0.11 12.30
C VAL A 146 -4.27 -1.09 11.18
N VAL A 147 -4.72 -0.85 9.95
CA VAL A 147 -4.39 -1.75 8.83
C VAL A 147 -2.92 -1.67 8.43
N LYS A 148 -2.27 -0.50 8.54
CA LYS A 148 -0.85 -0.39 8.18
C LYS A 148 0.09 -0.99 9.24
N TYR A 149 -0.28 -0.97 10.53
CA TYR A 149 0.38 -1.77 11.56
C TYR A 149 0.14 -3.27 11.35
N GLY A 150 -1.09 -3.66 10.99
CA GLY A 150 -1.43 -5.05 10.63
C GLY A 150 -0.60 -5.55 9.45
N MET A 151 -0.43 -4.75 8.41
CA MET A 151 0.41 -5.08 7.24
C MET A 151 1.88 -5.29 7.63
N GLU A 152 2.39 -4.52 8.58
CA GLU A 152 3.75 -4.70 9.10
C GLU A 152 3.89 -6.07 9.78
N ALA A 153 2.98 -6.41 10.70
CA ALA A 153 2.99 -7.68 11.41
C ALA A 153 2.86 -8.86 10.44
N LEU A 154 1.89 -8.80 9.52
CA LEU A 154 1.67 -9.82 8.49
C LEU A 154 2.94 -10.03 7.64
N SER A 155 3.55 -8.96 7.16
CA SER A 155 4.72 -9.06 6.29
C SER A 155 5.93 -9.68 6.99
N LEU A 156 6.17 -9.30 8.25
CA LEU A 156 7.31 -9.81 9.01
C LEU A 156 7.13 -11.27 9.43
N SER A 157 5.92 -11.69 9.81
CA SER A 157 5.59 -13.08 10.13
C SER A 157 5.73 -13.95 8.89
N LEU A 158 5.03 -13.60 7.81
CA LEU A 158 5.07 -14.37 6.57
C LEU A 158 6.50 -14.50 6.02
N ARG A 159 7.31 -13.44 6.11
CA ARG A 159 8.72 -13.48 5.71
C ARG A 159 9.50 -14.59 6.42
N ALA A 160 9.34 -14.72 7.72
CA ALA A 160 10.05 -15.73 8.51
C ALA A 160 9.58 -17.15 8.17
N GLU A 161 8.26 -17.30 7.97
CA GLU A 161 7.63 -18.60 7.68
C GLU A 161 8.02 -19.13 6.30
N VAL A 162 8.09 -18.27 5.28
CA VAL A 162 8.35 -18.71 3.90
C VAL A 162 9.83 -18.68 3.48
N ALA A 163 10.70 -18.11 4.31
CA ALA A 163 12.14 -18.04 4.01
C ALA A 163 12.80 -19.41 3.74
N PRO A 164 12.46 -20.51 4.48
CA PRO A 164 13.00 -21.83 4.19
C PRO A 164 12.69 -22.36 2.79
N PHE A 165 11.65 -21.82 2.15
CA PHE A 165 11.22 -22.21 0.80
C PHE A 165 11.84 -21.33 -0.30
N GLY A 166 12.79 -20.46 0.02
CA GLY A 166 13.41 -19.57 -0.96
C GLY A 166 12.54 -18.38 -1.37
N VAL A 167 11.38 -18.18 -0.72
CA VAL A 167 10.47 -17.05 -1.00
C VAL A 167 10.86 -15.84 -0.15
N ARG A 168 10.86 -14.67 -0.76
CA ARG A 168 11.24 -13.41 -0.11
C ARG A 168 10.01 -12.53 0.05
N VAL A 169 9.72 -12.11 1.28
CA VAL A 169 8.66 -11.12 1.57
C VAL A 169 9.31 -9.83 2.02
N VAL A 170 8.90 -8.72 1.44
CA VAL A 170 9.46 -7.38 1.74
C VAL A 170 8.34 -6.37 1.92
N LEU A 171 8.45 -5.60 2.98
CA LEU A 171 7.57 -4.47 3.26
C LEU A 171 8.22 -3.17 2.77
N LEU A 172 7.50 -2.41 1.96
CA LEU A 172 7.87 -1.05 1.60
C LEU A 172 6.94 -0.06 2.30
N ASP A 173 7.51 0.84 3.09
CA ASP A 173 6.80 1.89 3.83
C ASP A 173 7.03 3.26 3.16
N PRO A 174 6.21 3.64 2.17
CA PRO A 174 6.27 4.97 1.60
C PRO A 174 5.89 6.05 2.64
N THR A 175 6.52 7.21 2.52
CA THR A 175 5.97 8.46 3.05
C THR A 175 4.77 8.90 2.20
N ALA A 176 4.21 10.09 2.44
CA ALA A 176 3.15 10.62 1.58
C ALA A 176 3.57 10.61 0.10
N VAL A 177 2.74 10.02 -0.76
CA VAL A 177 2.98 9.86 -2.20
C VAL A 177 1.93 10.64 -2.97
N ARG A 178 2.35 11.36 -4.01
CA ARG A 178 1.46 12.15 -4.87
C ARG A 178 0.62 11.23 -5.76
N THR A 179 -0.55 10.84 -5.27
CA THR A 179 -1.46 9.88 -5.91
C THR A 179 -2.91 10.31 -5.69
N PRO A 180 -3.85 9.79 -6.49
CA PRO A 180 -5.28 9.95 -6.22
C PRO A 180 -5.72 9.50 -4.83
N PHE A 181 -4.99 8.60 -4.19
CA PHE A 181 -5.20 8.19 -2.80
C PHE A 181 -5.21 9.38 -1.81
N VAL A 182 -4.29 10.33 -1.98
CA VAL A 182 -4.24 11.54 -1.15
C VAL A 182 -5.35 12.52 -1.53
N THR A 183 -5.64 12.66 -2.82
CA THR A 183 -6.70 13.55 -3.32
C THR A 183 -8.08 13.06 -2.85
N SER A 184 -8.36 11.76 -2.98
CA SER A 184 -9.62 11.17 -2.50
C SER A 184 -9.79 11.31 -0.99
N GLN A 185 -8.70 11.25 -0.23
CA GLN A 185 -8.71 11.52 1.21
C GLN A 185 -9.09 12.99 1.51
N GLN A 186 -8.70 13.93 0.67
CA GLN A 186 -9.01 15.35 0.81
C GLN A 186 -10.44 15.68 0.35
N GLU A 187 -10.93 15.00 -0.69
CA GLU A 187 -12.26 15.20 -1.28
C GLU A 187 -13.36 14.50 -0.46
N ALA A 188 -13.05 13.39 0.19
CA ALA A 188 -13.99 12.65 1.05
C ALA A 188 -14.32 13.36 2.37
N GLN A 189 -14.02 14.67 2.49
CA GLN A 189 -14.37 15.43 3.69
C GLN A 189 -15.87 15.66 3.74
N PRO A 190 -16.59 15.08 4.72
CA PRO A 190 -18.02 15.26 4.82
C PRO A 190 -18.35 16.73 5.07
N VAL A 191 -19.49 17.17 4.53
CA VAL A 191 -20.15 18.41 4.98
C VAL A 191 -20.43 18.22 6.46
N TYR A 192 -19.78 19.01 7.31
CA TYR A 192 -19.93 18.90 8.76
C TYR A 192 -21.31 19.39 9.16
N ALA A 193 -22.05 18.57 9.90
CA ALA A 193 -23.25 19.02 10.54
C ALA A 193 -22.91 20.17 11.52
N PRO A 194 -23.77 21.19 11.66
CA PRO A 194 -23.49 22.32 12.54
C PRO A 194 -23.22 21.94 14.02
N ASP A 195 -23.77 20.80 14.42
CA ASP A 195 -23.68 20.22 15.78
C ASP A 195 -22.67 19.05 15.89
N ASP A 196 -21.84 18.83 14.85
CA ASP A 196 -20.82 17.77 14.90
C ASP A 196 -19.76 18.07 15.98
N PRO A 197 -19.65 17.26 17.04
CA PRO A 197 -18.67 17.48 18.11
C PRO A 197 -17.23 17.44 17.62
N TYR A 198 -16.97 16.82 16.46
CA TYR A 198 -15.66 16.77 15.81
C TYR A 198 -15.50 17.78 14.67
N GLY A 199 -16.43 18.67 14.45
CA GLY A 199 -16.41 19.62 13.33
C GLY A 199 -15.14 20.49 13.30
N ASP A 200 -14.74 21.04 14.45
CA ASP A 200 -13.50 21.82 14.56
C ASP A 200 -12.26 20.98 14.32
N PHE A 201 -12.20 19.79 14.89
CA PHE A 201 -11.09 18.85 14.67
C PHE A 201 -10.95 18.51 13.20
N LYS A 202 -12.03 18.16 12.52
CA LYS A 202 -12.03 17.79 11.10
C LYS A 202 -11.54 18.95 10.22
N ARG A 203 -11.97 20.18 10.47
CA ARG A 203 -11.50 21.37 9.76
C ARG A 203 -9.99 21.56 9.93
N ARG A 204 -9.49 21.53 11.17
CA ARG A 204 -8.06 21.67 11.47
C ARG A 204 -7.24 20.54 10.85
N TYR A 205 -7.73 19.31 10.89
CA TYR A 205 -7.07 18.16 10.29
C TYR A 205 -6.97 18.31 8.76
N ALA A 206 -8.03 18.77 8.11
CA ALA A 206 -8.05 19.06 6.69
C ALA A 206 -7.02 20.13 6.30
N ASP A 207 -6.99 21.23 7.05
CA ASP A 207 -6.03 22.30 6.82
C ASP A 207 -4.59 21.85 7.08
N TYR A 208 -4.37 21.08 8.13
CA TYR A 208 -3.07 20.48 8.44
C TYR A 208 -2.58 19.58 7.29
N THR A 209 -3.41 18.65 6.83
CA THR A 209 -3.05 17.73 5.74
C THR A 209 -2.81 18.45 4.43
N ARG A 210 -3.59 19.49 4.12
CA ARG A 210 -3.40 20.35 2.94
C ARG A 210 -2.07 21.10 3.01
N ARG A 211 -1.78 21.75 4.15
CA ARG A 211 -0.49 22.44 4.37
C ARG A 211 0.69 21.49 4.28
N LEU A 212 0.56 20.28 4.86
CA LEU A 212 1.61 19.28 4.83
C LEU A 212 1.88 18.79 3.39
N SER A 213 0.84 18.54 2.63
CA SER A 213 0.94 18.10 1.23
C SER A 213 1.54 19.16 0.32
N ALA A 214 1.33 20.45 0.63
CA ALA A 214 1.90 21.56 -0.13
C ALA A 214 3.40 21.80 0.16
N LYS A 215 3.92 21.30 1.29
CA LYS A 215 5.33 21.47 1.65
C LYS A 215 6.25 20.72 0.69
N ARG A 216 7.23 21.42 0.12
CA ARG A 216 8.23 20.82 -0.78
C ARG A 216 9.02 19.71 -0.07
N GLY A 217 9.16 18.55 -0.72
CA GLY A 217 9.96 17.44 -0.21
C GLY A 217 9.24 16.53 0.81
N VAL A 218 7.99 16.83 1.18
CA VAL A 218 7.17 15.96 2.03
C VAL A 218 6.59 14.81 1.21
N MET A 219 6.00 15.12 0.07
CA MET A 219 5.47 14.10 -0.85
C MET A 219 6.53 13.64 -1.83
N ILE A 220 6.49 12.35 -2.16
CA ILE A 220 7.30 11.74 -3.21
C ILE A 220 6.43 11.32 -4.39
N GLU A 221 7.03 11.18 -5.57
CA GLU A 221 6.32 10.70 -6.76
C GLU A 221 6.14 9.17 -6.70
N PRO A 222 5.05 8.62 -7.28
CA PRO A 222 4.78 7.18 -7.35
C PRO A 222 5.95 6.39 -7.91
N ASP A 223 6.61 6.91 -8.92
CA ASP A 223 7.78 6.31 -9.55
C ASP A 223 8.96 6.09 -8.58
N THR A 224 9.08 6.90 -7.54
CA THR A 224 10.10 6.69 -6.49
C THR A 224 9.85 5.39 -5.73
N VAL A 225 8.57 5.05 -5.47
CA VAL A 225 8.19 3.79 -4.84
C VAL A 225 8.38 2.64 -5.82
N ALA A 226 7.94 2.80 -7.06
CA ALA A 226 8.09 1.80 -8.11
C ALA A 226 9.58 1.43 -8.36
N ARG A 227 10.49 2.40 -8.32
CA ARG A 227 11.95 2.13 -8.33
C ARG A 227 12.41 1.30 -7.13
N ALA A 228 11.84 1.55 -5.96
CA ALA A 228 12.17 0.76 -4.77
C ALA A 228 11.65 -0.67 -4.91
N VAL A 229 10.43 -0.88 -5.43
CA VAL A 229 9.89 -2.21 -5.75
C VAL A 229 10.83 -2.96 -6.69
N LEU A 230 11.18 -2.38 -7.84
CA LEU A 230 12.06 -3.03 -8.80
C LEU A 230 13.44 -3.39 -8.20
N ARG A 231 14.01 -2.50 -7.37
CA ARG A 231 15.27 -2.78 -6.66
C ARG A 231 15.14 -3.99 -5.74
N VAL A 232 14.06 -4.06 -4.99
CA VAL A 232 13.77 -5.16 -4.05
C VAL A 232 13.58 -6.48 -4.80
N VAL A 233 12.81 -6.46 -5.88
CA VAL A 233 12.54 -7.63 -6.71
C VAL A 233 13.83 -8.22 -7.28
N ARG A 234 14.78 -7.37 -7.71
CA ARG A 234 16.08 -7.78 -8.26
C ARG A 234 17.14 -8.15 -7.21
N ALA A 235 16.91 -7.79 -5.94
CA ALA A 235 17.90 -8.05 -4.88
C ALA A 235 17.91 -9.53 -4.50
N LYS A 236 19.09 -10.14 -4.41
CA LYS A 236 19.26 -11.54 -3.94
C LYS A 236 18.86 -11.71 -2.48
N ASN A 237 19.25 -10.76 -1.62
CA ASN A 237 18.92 -10.75 -0.20
C ASN A 237 18.43 -9.36 0.24
N PRO A 238 17.16 -9.01 -0.04
CA PRO A 238 16.59 -7.73 0.37
C PRO A 238 16.41 -7.67 1.89
N ARG A 239 16.55 -6.46 2.45
CA ARG A 239 16.15 -6.21 3.86
C ARG A 239 14.65 -6.50 4.04
N PRO A 240 14.20 -6.86 5.25
CA PRO A 240 12.79 -7.09 5.53
C PRO A 240 11.90 -5.90 5.20
N ARG A 241 12.44 -4.68 5.35
CA ARG A 241 11.70 -3.43 5.26
C ARG A 241 12.53 -2.29 4.67
N TYR A 242 11.84 -1.41 3.95
CA TYR A 242 12.41 -0.17 3.42
C TYR A 242 11.46 0.99 3.62
N ILE A 243 11.90 2.04 4.31
CA ILE A 243 11.18 3.32 4.33
C ILE A 243 11.55 4.09 3.06
N VAL A 244 10.54 4.43 2.25
CA VAL A 244 10.72 5.14 0.98
C VAL A 244 10.30 6.61 1.14
N GLY A 245 11.27 7.50 1.01
CA GLY A 245 11.13 8.93 1.22
C GLY A 245 11.94 9.44 2.41
N ARG A 246 12.52 10.63 2.26
CA ARG A 246 13.40 11.23 3.29
C ARG A 246 12.60 11.73 4.48
N SER A 247 11.46 12.37 4.23
CA SER A 247 10.55 12.87 5.26
C SER A 247 10.05 11.72 6.16
N GLY A 248 9.61 10.60 5.58
CA GLY A 248 9.18 9.44 6.34
C GLY A 248 10.28 8.83 7.21
N LYS A 249 11.53 8.74 6.69
CA LYS A 249 12.67 8.30 7.48
C LYS A 249 12.91 9.20 8.69
N ALA A 250 12.87 10.52 8.48
CA ALA A 250 13.05 11.50 9.55
C ALA A 250 11.94 11.39 10.61
N THR A 251 10.67 11.27 10.19
CA THR A 251 9.52 11.14 11.11
C THR A 251 9.61 9.86 11.94
N VAL A 252 9.87 8.71 11.30
CA VAL A 252 10.00 7.42 12.01
C VAL A 252 11.18 7.44 12.97
N PHE A 253 12.31 8.04 12.58
CA PHE A 253 13.46 8.20 13.47
C PHE A 253 13.14 9.12 14.65
N ALA A 254 12.54 10.28 14.40
CA ALA A 254 12.13 11.21 15.46
C ALA A 254 11.15 10.56 16.44
N ARG A 255 10.16 9.79 15.91
CA ARG A 255 9.20 9.05 16.76
C ARG A 255 9.90 8.07 17.71
N ALA A 256 10.95 7.40 17.26
CA ALA A 256 11.70 6.45 18.08
C ALA A 256 12.51 7.10 19.20
N LEU A 257 12.76 8.41 19.15
CA LEU A 257 13.55 9.16 20.14
C LEU A 257 12.70 9.87 21.20
N VAL A 258 11.38 9.92 21.02
CA VAL A 258 10.48 10.66 21.93
C VAL A 258 9.53 9.71 22.68
N THR A 259 9.13 10.10 23.87
CA THR A 259 8.09 9.40 24.64
C THR A 259 6.71 9.63 24.00
N ASP A 260 5.73 8.78 24.32
CA ASP A 260 4.37 8.91 23.81
C ASP A 260 3.77 10.28 24.17
N ARG A 261 3.97 10.75 25.41
CA ARG A 261 3.51 12.09 25.82
C ARG A 261 4.11 13.24 25.02
N MET A 262 5.38 13.12 24.63
CA MET A 262 6.03 14.12 23.77
C MET A 262 5.49 14.06 22.36
N TRP A 263 5.27 12.84 21.83
CA TRP A 263 4.69 12.63 20.52
C TRP A 263 3.28 13.21 20.42
N ASP A 264 2.41 12.95 21.40
CA ASP A 264 1.07 13.51 21.47
C ASP A 264 1.09 15.06 21.44
N ARG A 265 2.00 15.67 22.18
CA ARG A 265 2.15 17.15 22.14
C ARG A 265 2.58 17.65 20.75
N ILE A 266 3.46 16.93 20.06
CA ILE A 266 3.91 17.29 18.70
C ILE A 266 2.72 17.22 17.73
N LEU A 267 1.95 16.14 17.77
CA LEU A 267 0.78 15.94 16.92
C LEU A 267 -0.29 17.00 17.18
N MET A 268 -0.61 17.26 18.46
CA MET A 268 -1.62 18.23 18.83
C MET A 268 -1.23 19.67 18.46
N ARG A 269 0.04 20.05 18.61
CA ARG A 269 0.52 21.37 18.14
C ARG A 269 0.36 21.50 16.63
N GLY A 270 0.75 20.48 15.84
CA GLY A 270 0.58 20.52 14.38
C GLY A 270 -0.87 20.67 13.90
N LEU A 271 -1.86 20.28 14.73
CA LEU A 271 -3.28 20.47 14.47
C LEU A 271 -3.80 21.84 14.92
N HIS A 272 -3.11 22.53 15.83
CA HIS A 272 -3.53 23.84 16.35
C HIS A 272 -2.93 25.02 15.58
N ASP A 273 -1.76 24.83 14.96
CA ASP A 273 -1.07 25.82 14.11
C ASP A 273 -1.62 25.79 12.67
#